data_e94b814ac5e452f425c02558f8ff90e9
#
_entry.id   e94b814ac5e452f425c02558f8ff90e9
#
_cell.length_a   1.000
_cell.length_b   1.000
_cell.length_c   1.000
_cell.angle_alpha   90.00
_cell.angle_beta   90.00
_cell.angle_gamma   90.00
#
_symmetry.space_group_name_H-M   'P 1'
#
loop_
_entity.id
_entity.type
_entity.pdbx_description
1 polymer ?
#
loop_
_entity_poly.entity_id
_entity_poly.type
_entity_poly.pdbx_seq_one_letter_code
_entity_poly.pdbx_strand_id
1 'polypeptide(L)'
;YHHGAIRLDDYRAAWDMARQTGVRLDFNLPRIIKENHQKVVEDLLTACAKDFPPTAVHVHNIGTLALVRRLTSLPIHADYSLIAYNQRTLQFLRDQGVVEATLSPELNMKQIQPLAKNSPLPLTCIVHGRLELMVSEYCVTGSFLGGNGEGPCSQPCLKGKYALKDRKEAL
;
A
#
# COMPACT_ATOMS: atom_id res chain seq x y z
N TYR A 1 10.68 -6.23 -4.45
CA TYR A 1 10.30 -4.87 -4.88
C TYR A 1 11.56 -4.09 -5.18
N HIS A 2 12.05 -4.19 -6.43
CA HIS A 2 13.20 -3.41 -6.91
C HIS A 2 12.78 -2.27 -7.85
N HIS A 3 11.49 -1.92 -7.83
CA HIS A 3 10.99 -0.80 -8.62
C HIS A 3 11.28 0.46 -7.83
N GLY A 4 12.10 1.31 -8.41
CA GLY A 4 12.71 2.49 -7.87
C GLY A 4 11.99 3.05 -6.64
N ALA A 5 12.65 3.00 -5.51
CA ALA A 5 12.14 3.65 -4.31
C ALA A 5 11.77 5.08 -4.69
N ILE A 6 10.57 5.51 -4.35
CA ILE A 6 10.17 6.91 -4.50
C ILE A 6 11.24 7.72 -3.78
N ARG A 7 11.96 8.54 -4.51
CA ARG A 7 12.95 9.42 -3.91
C ARG A 7 12.24 10.57 -3.23
N LEU A 8 12.82 11.10 -2.19
CA LEU A 8 12.24 12.25 -1.48
C LEU A 8 11.99 13.43 -2.41
N ASP A 9 12.88 13.64 -3.40
CA ASP A 9 12.73 14.69 -4.41
C ASP A 9 11.51 14.49 -5.31
N ASP A 10 11.21 13.24 -5.70
CA ASP A 10 10.03 12.91 -6.51
C ASP A 10 8.75 13.16 -5.71
N TYR A 11 8.76 12.79 -4.43
CA TYR A 11 7.64 13.06 -3.52
C TYR A 11 7.43 14.56 -3.31
N ARG A 12 8.51 15.31 -3.12
CA ARG A 12 8.46 16.77 -2.99
C ARG A 12 7.84 17.42 -4.22
N ALA A 13 8.27 17.03 -5.42
CA ALA A 13 7.70 17.55 -6.66
C ALA A 13 6.20 17.25 -6.79
N ALA A 14 5.77 16.03 -6.42
CA ALA A 14 4.35 15.68 -6.39
C ALA A 14 3.56 16.49 -5.35
N TRP A 15 4.13 16.72 -4.17
CA TRP A 15 3.52 17.52 -3.12
C TRP A 15 3.36 18.99 -3.52
N ASP A 16 4.38 19.59 -4.15
CA ASP A 16 4.32 20.96 -4.66
C ASP A 16 3.21 21.08 -5.74
N MET A 17 3.13 20.11 -6.65
CA MET A 17 2.08 20.06 -7.68
C MET A 17 0.68 19.92 -7.05
N ALA A 18 0.52 19.03 -6.07
CA ALA A 18 -0.75 18.83 -5.39
C ALA A 18 -1.24 20.11 -4.69
N ARG A 19 -0.33 20.85 -4.04
CA ARG A 19 -0.65 22.13 -3.42
C ARG A 19 -1.07 23.19 -4.44
N GLN A 20 -0.38 23.29 -5.57
CA GLN A 20 -0.70 24.26 -6.62
C GLN A 20 -2.06 24.00 -7.26
N THR A 21 -2.44 22.73 -7.38
CA THR A 21 -3.68 22.30 -8.03
C THR A 21 -4.85 22.08 -7.06
N GLY A 22 -4.61 22.13 -5.77
CA GLY A 22 -5.62 21.84 -4.74
C GLY A 22 -6.03 20.36 -4.66
N VAL A 23 -5.22 19.45 -5.22
CA VAL A 23 -5.46 18.01 -5.19
C VAL A 23 -4.92 17.43 -3.88
N ARG A 24 -5.64 16.46 -3.29
CA ARG A 24 -5.16 15.70 -2.14
C ARG A 24 -4.03 14.77 -2.56
N LEU A 25 -2.98 14.72 -1.77
CA LEU A 25 -1.87 13.79 -1.93
C LEU A 25 -1.77 12.92 -0.70
N ASP A 26 -2.00 11.63 -0.86
CA ASP A 26 -1.81 10.65 0.20
C ASP A 26 -0.49 9.88 -0.01
N PHE A 27 0.14 9.49 1.08
CA PHE A 27 1.37 8.71 1.07
C PHE A 27 1.06 7.23 1.28
N ASN A 28 1.34 6.41 0.28
CA ASN A 28 1.08 4.98 0.34
C ASN A 28 2.34 4.21 0.71
N LEU A 29 2.34 3.57 1.89
CA LEU A 29 3.47 2.76 2.34
C LEU A 29 3.55 1.43 1.60
N PRO A 30 4.74 0.82 1.48
CA PRO A 30 4.88 -0.53 0.92
C PRO A 30 4.09 -1.55 1.74
N ARG A 31 3.45 -2.51 1.06
CA ARG A 31 2.70 -3.60 1.70
C ARG A 31 3.61 -4.50 2.53
N ILE A 32 4.84 -4.73 2.06
CA ILE A 32 5.85 -5.54 2.74
C ILE A 32 7.08 -4.66 2.99
N ILE A 33 7.46 -4.54 4.26
CA ILE A 33 8.66 -3.84 4.69
C ILE A 33 9.51 -4.85 5.44
N LYS A 34 10.69 -5.14 4.90
CA LYS A 34 11.68 -6.02 5.55
C LYS A 34 12.49 -5.23 6.58
N GLU A 35 13.09 -5.92 7.53
CA GLU A 35 13.88 -5.33 8.60
C GLU A 35 14.97 -4.36 8.08
N ASN A 36 15.69 -4.78 7.03
CA ASN A 36 16.75 -3.96 6.41
C ASN A 36 16.22 -2.69 5.69
N HIS A 37 14.90 -2.58 5.45
CA HIS A 37 14.28 -1.40 4.84
C HIS A 37 13.52 -0.53 5.85
N GLN A 38 13.34 -1.00 7.08
CA GLN A 38 12.56 -0.31 8.09
C GLN A 38 13.08 1.10 8.34
N LYS A 39 14.39 1.23 8.57
CA LYS A 39 15.02 2.52 8.85
C LYS A 39 14.80 3.54 7.72
N VAL A 40 14.91 3.11 6.46
CA VAL A 40 14.69 3.98 5.29
C VAL A 40 13.24 4.48 5.25
N VAL A 41 12.27 3.60 5.55
CA VAL A 41 10.85 3.96 5.60
C VAL A 41 10.57 4.92 6.76
N GLU A 42 11.16 4.70 7.94
CA GLU A 42 11.04 5.58 9.09
C GLU A 42 11.56 6.98 8.78
N ASP A 43 12.76 7.08 8.19
CA ASP A 43 13.39 8.35 7.84
C ASP A 43 12.57 9.11 6.78
N LEU A 44 12.10 8.40 5.75
CA LEU A 44 11.26 8.98 4.71
C LEU A 44 9.92 9.47 5.28
N LEU A 45 9.25 8.65 6.09
CA LEU A 45 7.99 9.01 6.72
C LEU A 45 8.14 10.23 7.63
N THR A 46 9.20 10.28 8.41
CA THR A 46 9.50 11.41 9.31
C THR A 46 9.77 12.69 8.51
N ALA A 47 10.58 12.62 7.46
CA ALA A 47 10.85 13.75 6.59
C ALA A 47 9.58 14.26 5.90
N CYS A 48 8.77 13.34 5.34
CA CYS A 48 7.51 13.70 4.72
C CYS A 48 6.56 14.36 5.72
N ALA A 49 6.39 13.79 6.92
CA ALA A 49 5.48 14.33 7.92
C ALA A 49 5.88 15.75 8.39
N LYS A 50 7.17 16.04 8.42
CA LYS A 50 7.72 17.32 8.86
C LYS A 50 7.67 18.38 7.77
N ASP A 51 8.20 18.07 6.60
CA ASP A 51 8.53 19.06 5.57
C ASP A 51 7.49 19.09 4.43
N PHE A 52 6.84 17.95 4.15
CA PHE A 52 5.92 17.75 3.02
C PHE A 52 4.72 16.90 3.45
N PRO A 53 3.91 17.33 4.44
CA PRO A 53 2.88 16.47 5.03
C PRO A 53 1.83 16.06 3.98
N PRO A 54 1.62 14.74 3.78
CA PRO A 54 0.52 14.24 2.96
C PRO A 54 -0.83 14.51 3.65
N THR A 55 -1.91 14.36 2.89
CA THR A 55 -3.26 14.45 3.45
C THR A 55 -3.54 13.28 4.38
N ALA A 56 -3.07 12.09 4.04
CA ALA A 56 -3.15 10.88 4.85
C ALA A 56 -2.01 9.91 4.50
N VAL A 57 -1.81 8.92 5.35
CA VAL A 57 -0.89 7.80 5.11
C VAL A 57 -1.68 6.51 5.01
N HIS A 58 -1.55 5.80 3.88
CA HIS A 58 -2.14 4.48 3.68
C HIS A 58 -1.23 3.40 4.27
N VAL A 59 -1.80 2.55 5.10
CA VAL A 59 -1.11 1.44 5.78
C VAL A 59 -1.70 0.10 5.37
N HIS A 60 -0.82 -0.90 5.19
CA HIS A 60 -1.16 -2.19 4.61
C HIS A 60 -1.09 -3.35 5.60
N ASN A 61 -0.52 -3.13 6.79
CA ASN A 61 -0.40 -4.13 7.83
C ASN A 61 -0.31 -3.46 9.21
N ILE A 62 -0.48 -4.26 10.26
CA ILE A 62 -0.47 -3.78 11.65
C ILE A 62 0.88 -3.16 12.05
N GLY A 63 2.00 -3.69 11.53
CA GLY A 63 3.32 -3.14 11.82
C GLY A 63 3.48 -1.72 11.27
N THR A 64 3.05 -1.46 10.03
CA THR A 64 3.07 -0.11 9.46
C THR A 64 2.08 0.83 10.15
N LEU A 65 0.91 0.33 10.58
CA LEU A 65 -0.02 1.11 11.39
C LEU A 65 0.63 1.58 12.69
N ALA A 66 1.26 0.67 13.44
CA ALA A 66 1.96 1.00 14.67
C ALA A 66 3.12 1.99 14.42
N LEU A 67 3.83 1.82 13.32
CA LEU A 67 4.94 2.70 12.92
C LEU A 67 4.47 4.12 12.68
N VAL A 68 3.43 4.32 11.86
CA VAL A 68 2.88 5.65 11.54
C VAL A 68 2.38 6.34 12.79
N ARG A 69 1.65 5.64 13.66
CA ARG A 69 1.17 6.18 14.94
C ARG A 69 2.30 6.64 15.87
N ARG A 70 3.40 5.89 15.88
CA ARG A 70 4.56 6.22 16.72
C ARG A 70 5.31 7.45 16.22
N LEU A 71 5.43 7.62 14.91
CA LEU A 71 6.32 8.60 14.31
C LEU A 71 5.60 9.90 13.88
N THR A 72 4.28 9.85 13.70
CA THR A 72 3.55 11.01 13.14
C THR A 72 2.18 11.19 13.79
N SER A 73 1.60 12.38 13.57
CA SER A 73 0.19 12.67 13.88
C SER A 73 -0.68 12.73 12.61
N LEU A 74 -0.18 12.22 11.48
CA LEU A 74 -0.90 12.26 10.21
C LEU A 74 -2.14 11.34 10.26
N PRO A 75 -3.22 11.69 9.53
CA PRO A 75 -4.37 10.81 9.36
C PRO A 75 -3.95 9.48 8.74
N ILE A 76 -4.50 8.37 9.24
CA ILE A 76 -4.17 7.02 8.79
C ILE A 76 -5.36 6.41 8.08
N HIS A 77 -5.14 5.97 6.84
CA HIS A 77 -6.11 5.20 6.07
C HIS A 77 -5.69 3.73 6.05
N ALA A 78 -6.60 2.86 6.44
CA ALA A 78 -6.39 1.41 6.35
C ALA A 78 -6.66 0.94 4.92
N ASP A 79 -5.66 0.34 4.28
CA ASP A 79 -5.83 -0.27 2.96
C ASP A 79 -6.60 -1.60 3.04
N TYR A 80 -7.15 -2.06 1.90
CA TYR A 80 -7.90 -3.32 1.81
C TYR A 80 -7.11 -4.55 2.29
N SER A 81 -5.79 -4.49 2.26
CA SER A 81 -4.90 -5.56 2.73
C SER A 81 -4.95 -5.79 4.24
N LEU A 82 -5.53 -4.86 5.02
CA LEU A 82 -5.86 -5.07 6.43
C LEU A 82 -7.12 -5.91 6.65
N ILE A 83 -7.75 -6.35 5.58
CA ILE A 83 -8.81 -7.37 5.55
C ILE A 83 -9.99 -7.01 6.49
N ALA A 84 -10.60 -5.83 6.26
CA ALA A 84 -11.76 -5.38 7.03
C ALA A 84 -13.06 -6.01 6.51
N TYR A 85 -13.47 -7.15 7.07
CA TYR A 85 -14.69 -7.88 6.69
C TYR A 85 -15.87 -7.68 7.63
N ASN A 86 -15.65 -7.13 8.80
CA ASN A 86 -16.70 -7.06 9.84
C ASN A 86 -16.53 -5.83 10.74
N GLN A 87 -17.60 -5.53 11.50
CA GLN A 87 -17.65 -4.39 12.42
C GLN A 87 -16.56 -4.42 13.50
N ARG A 88 -16.19 -5.60 13.99
CA ARG A 88 -15.16 -5.71 15.04
C ARG A 88 -13.80 -5.29 14.55
N THR A 89 -13.46 -5.68 13.30
CA THR A 89 -12.22 -5.22 12.66
C THR A 89 -12.22 -3.70 12.45
N LEU A 90 -13.34 -3.13 11.96
CA LEU A 90 -13.47 -1.69 11.78
C LEU A 90 -13.37 -0.93 13.10
N GLN A 91 -13.99 -1.47 14.17
CA GLN A 91 -13.88 -0.89 15.51
C GLN A 91 -12.44 -0.93 16.02
N PHE A 92 -11.76 -2.07 15.86
CA PHE A 92 -10.35 -2.19 16.23
C PHE A 92 -9.49 -1.17 15.49
N LEU A 93 -9.64 -1.04 14.16
CA LEU A 93 -8.89 -0.08 13.36
C LEU A 93 -9.14 1.36 13.83
N ARG A 94 -10.38 1.73 14.12
CA ARG A 94 -10.73 3.02 14.71
C ARG A 94 -10.02 3.25 16.05
N ASP A 95 -10.05 2.27 16.94
CA ASP A 95 -9.41 2.36 18.27
C ASP A 95 -7.88 2.45 18.16
N GLN A 96 -7.34 1.97 17.02
CA GLN A 96 -5.94 2.16 16.64
C GLN A 96 -5.65 3.51 15.94
N GLY A 97 -6.61 4.42 15.84
CA GLY A 97 -6.42 5.76 15.28
C GLY A 97 -6.56 5.84 13.75
N VAL A 98 -7.07 4.79 13.11
CA VAL A 98 -7.44 4.84 11.69
C VAL A 98 -8.65 5.76 11.53
N VAL A 99 -8.63 6.61 10.50
CA VAL A 99 -9.71 7.57 10.21
C VAL A 99 -10.56 7.18 9.00
N GLU A 100 -10.09 6.29 8.15
CA GLU A 100 -10.80 5.74 7.00
C GLU A 100 -10.31 4.33 6.70
N ALA A 101 -11.20 3.45 6.22
CA ALA A 101 -10.84 2.09 5.84
C ALA A 101 -11.34 1.72 4.45
N THR A 102 -10.46 1.14 3.64
CA THR A 102 -10.81 0.55 2.35
C THR A 102 -11.26 -0.90 2.58
N LEU A 103 -12.47 -1.21 2.15
CA LEU A 103 -13.03 -2.55 2.27
C LEU A 103 -12.35 -3.54 1.32
N SER A 104 -12.35 -4.82 1.71
CA SER A 104 -11.86 -5.88 0.83
C SER A 104 -12.69 -5.94 -0.46
N PRO A 105 -12.03 -6.04 -1.63
CA PRO A 105 -12.71 -6.22 -2.92
C PRO A 105 -13.47 -7.55 -3.06
N GLU A 106 -13.29 -8.47 -2.12
CA GLU A 106 -14.02 -9.75 -2.07
C GLU A 106 -15.43 -9.62 -1.49
N LEU A 107 -15.75 -8.48 -0.85
CA LEU A 107 -17.09 -8.24 -0.31
C LEU A 107 -18.08 -7.89 -1.41
N ASN A 108 -19.24 -8.53 -1.38
CA ASN A 108 -20.36 -8.19 -2.24
C ASN A 108 -21.26 -7.12 -1.60
N MET A 109 -22.17 -6.54 -2.40
CA MET A 109 -23.05 -5.45 -1.94
C MET A 109 -23.92 -5.83 -0.72
N LYS A 110 -24.38 -7.09 -0.62
CA LYS A 110 -25.17 -7.54 0.53
C LYS A 110 -24.37 -7.57 1.83
N GLN A 111 -23.06 -7.71 1.74
CA GLN A 111 -22.12 -7.66 2.87
C GLN A 111 -21.70 -6.22 3.18
N ILE A 112 -21.48 -5.39 2.13
CA ILE A 112 -21.06 -3.99 2.28
C ILE A 112 -22.16 -3.15 2.94
N GLN A 113 -23.42 -3.30 2.52
CA GLN A 113 -24.53 -2.48 3.04
C GLN A 113 -24.65 -2.47 4.58
N PRO A 114 -24.70 -3.61 5.27
CA PRO A 114 -24.77 -3.61 6.74
C PRO A 114 -23.47 -3.11 7.39
N LEU A 115 -22.32 -3.33 6.76
CA LEU A 115 -21.04 -2.75 7.23
C LEU A 115 -21.08 -1.23 7.16
N ALA A 116 -21.46 -0.67 6.03
CA ALA A 116 -21.51 0.78 5.83
C ALA A 116 -22.53 1.45 6.77
N LYS A 117 -23.70 0.83 6.99
CA LYS A 117 -24.73 1.38 7.88
C LYS A 117 -24.25 1.56 9.32
N ASN A 118 -23.41 0.66 9.80
CA ASN A 118 -23.01 0.60 11.22
C ASN A 118 -21.51 0.87 11.40
N SER A 119 -20.80 1.28 10.37
CA SER A 119 -19.36 1.49 10.44
C SER A 119 -19.00 2.63 11.40
N PRO A 120 -18.02 2.43 12.28
CA PRO A 120 -17.48 3.50 13.10
C PRO A 120 -16.51 4.43 12.33
N LEU A 121 -16.21 4.10 11.07
CA LEU A 121 -15.28 4.79 10.19
C LEU A 121 -15.92 5.07 8.83
N PRO A 122 -15.55 6.14 8.13
CA PRO A 122 -15.74 6.26 6.69
C PRO A 122 -15.16 5.05 5.96
N LEU A 123 -15.86 4.58 4.93
CA LEU A 123 -15.47 3.41 4.16
C LEU A 123 -15.27 3.76 2.70
N THR A 124 -14.18 3.25 2.13
CA THR A 124 -13.86 3.33 0.71
C THR A 124 -14.02 1.95 0.06
N CYS A 125 -14.56 1.91 -1.16
CA CYS A 125 -14.67 0.71 -1.98
C CYS A 125 -13.87 0.88 -3.27
N ILE A 126 -13.11 -0.15 -3.66
CA ILE A 126 -12.45 -0.19 -4.97
C ILE A 126 -13.51 -0.57 -6.01
N VAL A 127 -13.80 0.34 -6.93
CA VAL A 127 -14.84 0.13 -7.96
C VAL A 127 -14.27 -0.13 -9.35
N HIS A 128 -13.01 0.23 -9.58
CA HIS A 128 -12.33 0.02 -10.86
C HIS A 128 -10.82 -0.02 -10.68
N GLY A 129 -10.13 -0.83 -11.46
CA GLY A 129 -8.68 -0.91 -11.51
C GLY A 129 -8.17 -2.35 -11.55
N ARG A 130 -6.86 -2.48 -11.60
CA ARG A 130 -6.18 -3.77 -11.50
C ARG A 130 -5.89 -4.04 -10.01
N LEU A 131 -6.41 -5.17 -9.53
CA LEU A 131 -6.14 -5.64 -8.17
C LEU A 131 -4.95 -6.60 -8.16
N GLU A 132 -4.14 -6.52 -7.12
CA GLU A 132 -3.12 -7.52 -6.84
C GLU A 132 -3.81 -8.82 -6.40
N LEU A 133 -3.70 -9.86 -7.21
CA LEU A 133 -4.24 -11.19 -6.86
C LEU A 133 -3.31 -11.93 -5.88
N MET A 134 -2.02 -11.66 -5.95
CA MET A 134 -1.01 -12.27 -5.07
C MET A 134 0.20 -11.35 -4.93
N VAL A 135 0.72 -11.26 -3.72
CA VAL A 135 2.01 -10.63 -3.43
C VAL A 135 2.97 -11.72 -2.97
N SER A 136 4.10 -11.88 -3.67
CA SER A 136 5.11 -12.89 -3.37
C SER A 136 6.47 -12.24 -3.20
N GLU A 137 7.22 -12.68 -2.20
CA GLU A 137 8.64 -12.37 -2.04
C GLU A 137 9.51 -13.13 -3.05
N TYR A 138 9.02 -14.26 -3.57
CA TYR A 138 9.69 -15.02 -4.60
C TYR A 138 9.40 -14.39 -5.97
N CYS A 139 10.44 -13.87 -6.60
CA CYS A 139 10.35 -13.32 -7.95
C CYS A 139 10.63 -14.40 -9.00
N VAL A 140 9.58 -14.96 -9.60
CA VAL A 140 9.71 -15.98 -10.66
C VAL A 140 10.59 -15.48 -11.81
N THR A 141 10.31 -14.29 -12.33
CA THR A 141 11.09 -13.71 -13.44
C THR A 141 12.56 -13.50 -13.07
N GLY A 142 12.81 -12.99 -11.86
CA GLY A 142 14.17 -12.81 -11.36
C GLY A 142 14.91 -14.12 -11.16
N SER A 143 14.21 -15.14 -10.68
CA SER A 143 14.80 -16.46 -10.43
C SER A 143 15.18 -17.20 -11.71
N PHE A 144 14.38 -17.09 -12.76
CA PHE A 144 14.65 -17.81 -14.03
C PHE A 144 15.49 -17.00 -15.03
N LEU A 145 15.38 -15.68 -15.01
CA LEU A 145 15.94 -14.81 -16.05
C LEU A 145 16.85 -13.70 -15.50
N GLY A 146 16.91 -13.55 -14.18
CA GLY A 146 17.59 -12.41 -13.53
C GLY A 146 19.09 -12.58 -13.31
N GLY A 147 19.65 -13.75 -13.60
CA GLY A 147 21.06 -14.11 -13.34
C GLY A 147 21.21 -15.30 -12.39
N ASN A 148 22.42 -15.80 -12.21
CA ASN A 148 22.71 -17.05 -11.49
C ASN A 148 22.66 -16.91 -9.95
N GLY A 149 22.05 -15.90 -9.39
CA GLY A 149 21.93 -15.71 -7.94
C GLY A 149 23.15 -15.13 -7.22
N GLU A 150 24.27 -14.92 -7.93
CA GLU A 150 25.53 -14.40 -7.36
C GLU A 150 25.66 -12.87 -7.43
N GLY A 151 24.57 -12.14 -7.68
CA GLY A 151 24.62 -10.69 -7.80
C GLY A 151 23.22 -10.05 -7.80
N PRO A 152 23.15 -8.71 -7.95
CA PRO A 152 21.89 -8.03 -8.06
C PRO A 152 21.12 -8.51 -9.30
N CYS A 153 19.82 -8.69 -9.15
CA CYS A 153 18.94 -9.11 -10.25
C CYS A 153 19.07 -8.16 -11.46
N SER A 154 19.24 -8.73 -12.66
CA SER A 154 19.36 -7.97 -13.93
C SER A 154 18.06 -7.28 -14.35
N GLN A 155 17.00 -7.38 -13.53
CA GLN A 155 15.68 -6.77 -13.71
C GLN A 155 15.03 -7.08 -15.06
N PRO A 156 14.94 -8.36 -15.48
CA PRO A 156 14.37 -8.71 -16.78
C PRO A 156 12.91 -8.24 -16.91
N CYS A 157 12.17 -8.14 -15.80
CA CYS A 157 10.80 -7.63 -15.76
C CYS A 157 10.65 -6.19 -16.30
N LEU A 158 11.72 -5.39 -16.32
CA LEU A 158 11.72 -4.05 -16.92
C LEU A 158 12.01 -4.07 -18.42
N LYS A 159 12.52 -5.19 -18.94
CA LYS A 159 12.99 -5.31 -20.33
C LYS A 159 11.98 -6.03 -21.23
N GLY A 160 10.92 -6.62 -20.66
CA GLY A 160 9.96 -7.42 -21.41
C GLY A 160 8.61 -7.57 -20.72
N LYS A 161 7.64 -8.09 -21.46
CA LYS A 161 6.33 -8.47 -20.93
C LYS A 161 6.33 -9.98 -20.71
N TYR A 162 5.90 -10.40 -19.54
CA TYR A 162 5.82 -11.81 -19.14
C TYR A 162 4.41 -12.12 -18.72
N ALA A 163 3.92 -13.31 -19.09
CA ALA A 163 2.61 -13.80 -18.71
C ALA A 163 2.74 -15.19 -18.05
N LEU A 164 1.93 -15.43 -17.04
CA LEU A 164 1.72 -16.77 -16.51
C LEU A 164 0.67 -17.46 -17.37
N LYS A 165 0.99 -18.64 -17.84
CA LYS A 165 0.04 -19.53 -18.51
C LYS A 165 -0.29 -20.70 -17.59
N ASP A 166 -1.53 -21.12 -17.57
CA ASP A 166 -1.90 -22.37 -16.92
C ASP A 166 -1.45 -23.59 -17.74
N ARG A 167 -1.68 -24.80 -17.21
CA ARG A 167 -1.33 -26.05 -17.92
C ARG A 167 -2.09 -26.25 -19.23
N LYS A 168 -3.19 -25.51 -19.44
CA LYS A 168 -4.01 -25.55 -20.65
C LYS A 168 -3.64 -24.41 -21.61
N GLU A 169 -2.55 -23.70 -21.33
CA GLU A 169 -2.09 -22.54 -22.11
C GLU A 169 -3.09 -21.39 -22.20
N ALA A 170 -4.09 -21.35 -21.32
CA ALA A 170 -4.99 -20.22 -21.19
C ALA A 170 -4.27 -19.02 -20.53
N LEU A 171 -4.53 -17.83 -21.05
CA LEU A 171 -4.03 -16.56 -20.49
C LEU A 171 -5.04 -15.99 -19.50
#